data_3ff10384f0d26fa2046cfc4ccb0f0e37
#
_entry.id   3ff10384f0d26fa2046cfc4ccb0f0e37
#
_cell.length_a   1.000
_cell.length_b   1.000
_cell.length_c   1.000
_cell.angle_alpha   90.00
_cell.angle_beta   90.00
_cell.angle_gamma   90.00
#
_symmetry.space_group_name_H-M   'P 1'
#
loop_
_entity.id
_entity.type
_entity.pdbx_description
1 polymer ?
#
loop_
_entity_poly.entity_id
_entity_poly.type
_entity_poly.pdbx_seq_one_letter_code
_entity_poly.pdbx_strand_id
1 'polypeptide(L)'
;MKKLRRWFKSTSNRTFIVWPIVLFAVEAIQGGMPRLNLWALPLLPWGYLQYHWVGAYRTKLGGGGPGLSNPPERIVEAGIYRWMRNPMYLGHIVFFVGLALVLESWLAAAVLAFHLVWFDLRARGDEKHLAQLFGDPYRDYCKRVKRWIPFVY
;
A
#
# COMPACT_ATOMS: atom_id res chain seq x y z
N MET A 1 -14.46 21.36 7.51
CA MET A 1 -12.99 21.33 7.53
C MET A 1 -12.40 20.04 8.12
N LYS A 2 -12.84 19.51 9.30
CA LYS A 2 -12.30 18.27 9.92
C LYS A 2 -12.43 17.01 9.04
N LYS A 3 -13.56 16.82 8.32
CA LYS A 3 -13.78 15.68 7.41
C LYS A 3 -12.81 15.68 6.22
N LEU A 4 -12.61 16.84 5.57
CA LEU A 4 -11.73 17.00 4.43
C LEU A 4 -10.26 16.73 4.82
N ARG A 5 -9.81 17.27 5.96
CA ARG A 5 -8.46 17.00 6.49
C ARG A 5 -8.25 15.51 6.79
N ARG A 6 -9.26 14.81 7.31
CA ARG A 6 -9.21 13.35 7.56
C ARG A 6 -9.12 12.57 6.24
N TRP A 7 -9.86 13.00 5.22
CA TRP A 7 -9.84 12.39 3.90
C TRP A 7 -8.45 12.47 3.24
N PHE A 8 -7.79 13.64 3.27
CA PHE A 8 -6.41 13.81 2.77
C PHE A 8 -5.35 13.10 3.62
N LYS A 9 -5.61 12.82 4.88
CA LYS A 9 -4.71 12.02 5.73
C LYS A 9 -4.75 10.53 5.40
N SER A 10 -5.79 10.04 4.74
CA SER A 10 -5.90 8.65 4.34
C SER A 10 -4.85 8.29 3.29
N THR A 11 -4.03 7.29 3.57
CA THR A 11 -3.01 6.78 2.63
C THR A 11 -3.66 6.28 1.35
N SER A 12 -4.77 5.54 1.45
CA SER A 12 -5.49 5.01 0.31
C SER A 12 -6.06 6.11 -0.59
N ASN A 13 -6.67 7.15 -0.02
CA ASN A 13 -7.17 8.27 -0.83
C ASN A 13 -6.04 9.00 -1.56
N ARG A 14 -4.90 9.19 -0.91
CA ARG A 14 -3.73 9.79 -1.57
C ARG A 14 -3.21 8.91 -2.70
N THR A 15 -3.05 7.61 -2.47
CA THR A 15 -2.54 6.69 -3.49
C THR A 15 -3.49 6.55 -4.66
N PHE A 16 -4.77 6.26 -4.40
CA PHE A 16 -5.70 5.85 -5.46
C PHE A 16 -6.47 6.99 -6.11
N ILE A 17 -6.45 8.19 -5.52
CA ILE A 17 -7.19 9.35 -6.05
C ILE A 17 -6.27 10.54 -6.27
N VAL A 18 -5.56 11.00 -5.22
CA VAL A 18 -4.81 12.27 -5.31
C VAL A 18 -3.63 12.16 -6.27
N TRP A 19 -2.78 11.13 -6.10
CA TRP A 19 -1.59 10.97 -6.95
C TRP A 19 -1.92 10.75 -8.44
N PRO A 20 -2.90 9.91 -8.83
CA PRO A 20 -3.31 9.81 -10.24
C PRO A 20 -3.71 11.16 -10.84
N ILE A 21 -4.53 11.94 -10.12
CA ILE A 21 -4.98 13.26 -10.59
C ILE A 21 -3.80 14.22 -10.72
N VAL A 22 -2.94 14.29 -9.70
CA VAL A 22 -1.78 15.20 -9.70
C VAL A 22 -0.81 14.84 -10.81
N LEU A 23 -0.43 13.56 -10.95
CA LEU A 23 0.50 13.11 -11.98
C LEU A 23 -0.05 13.37 -13.37
N PHE A 24 -1.31 12.99 -13.64
CA PHE A 24 -1.94 13.24 -14.93
C PHE A 24 -2.01 14.75 -15.25
N ALA A 25 -2.38 15.58 -14.28
CA ALA A 25 -2.45 17.03 -14.47
C ALA A 25 -1.08 17.65 -14.77
N VAL A 26 -0.03 17.22 -14.05
CA VAL A 26 1.33 17.72 -14.29
C VAL A 26 1.84 17.32 -15.67
N GLU A 27 1.66 16.07 -16.07
CA GLU A 27 2.04 15.58 -17.40
C GLU A 27 1.28 16.35 -18.51
N ALA A 28 -0.02 16.56 -18.34
CA ALA A 28 -0.84 17.31 -19.30
C ALA A 28 -0.40 18.78 -19.45
N ILE A 29 0.06 19.41 -18.35
CA ILE A 29 0.55 20.80 -18.38
C ILE A 29 1.93 20.89 -19.04
N GLN A 30 2.81 19.92 -18.79
CA GLN A 30 4.19 19.96 -19.28
C GLN A 30 4.33 19.52 -20.74
N GLY A 31 3.61 18.50 -21.16
CA GLY A 31 3.78 17.86 -22.46
C GLY A 31 2.52 17.79 -23.34
N GLY A 32 1.41 18.37 -22.91
CA GLY A 32 0.09 18.15 -23.53
C GLY A 32 -0.52 16.82 -23.07
N MET A 33 -1.47 16.27 -23.85
CA MET A 33 -2.11 15.00 -23.49
C MET A 33 -1.07 13.87 -23.36
N PRO A 34 -0.92 13.24 -22.18
CA PRO A 34 0.06 12.17 -21.97
C PRO A 34 -0.25 10.97 -22.88
N ARG A 35 0.80 10.39 -23.46
CA ARG A 35 0.70 9.08 -24.08
C ARG A 35 0.48 8.04 -23.02
N LEU A 36 -0.56 7.21 -23.19
CA LEU A 36 -0.90 6.19 -22.19
C LEU A 36 -0.49 4.82 -22.70
N ASN A 37 0.36 4.14 -21.93
CA ASN A 37 0.68 2.74 -22.17
C ASN A 37 -0.46 1.86 -21.63
N LEU A 38 -1.37 1.46 -22.50
CA LEU A 38 -2.55 0.70 -22.13
C LEU A 38 -2.24 -0.73 -21.65
N TRP A 39 -1.08 -1.29 -22.00
CA TRP A 39 -0.65 -2.62 -21.53
C TRP A 39 -0.43 -2.68 -20.02
N ALA A 40 -0.03 -1.58 -19.42
CA ALA A 40 0.17 -1.48 -17.97
C ALA A 40 -1.13 -1.13 -17.20
N LEU A 41 -2.19 -0.73 -17.91
CA LEU A 41 -3.45 -0.31 -17.29
C LEU A 41 -4.05 -1.33 -16.30
N PRO A 42 -3.99 -2.66 -16.53
CA PRO A 42 -4.52 -3.65 -15.59
C PRO A 42 -3.87 -3.62 -14.19
N LEU A 43 -2.65 -3.07 -14.05
CA LEU A 43 -1.99 -2.95 -12.75
C LEU A 43 -2.71 -1.98 -11.81
N LEU A 44 -3.43 -1.00 -12.35
CA LEU A 44 -4.15 -0.03 -11.54
C LEU A 44 -5.32 -0.67 -10.79
N PRO A 45 -6.31 -1.29 -11.45
CA PRO A 45 -7.38 -2.00 -10.75
C PRO A 45 -6.83 -3.16 -9.91
N TRP A 46 -5.78 -3.87 -10.36
CA TRP A 46 -5.17 -4.93 -9.57
C TRP A 46 -4.65 -4.44 -8.23
N GLY A 47 -3.82 -3.37 -8.22
CA GLY A 47 -3.28 -2.80 -6.99
C GLY A 47 -4.37 -2.33 -6.02
N TYR A 48 -5.42 -1.67 -6.55
CA TYR A 48 -6.57 -1.24 -5.75
C TYR A 48 -7.35 -2.43 -5.15
N LEU A 49 -7.68 -3.43 -5.97
CA LEU A 49 -8.43 -4.61 -5.55
C LEU A 49 -7.63 -5.43 -4.53
N GLN A 50 -6.33 -5.62 -4.76
CA GLN A 50 -5.45 -6.29 -3.80
C GLN A 50 -5.47 -5.59 -2.44
N TYR A 51 -5.29 -4.27 -2.41
CA TYR A 51 -5.39 -3.48 -1.18
C TYR A 51 -6.74 -3.71 -0.48
N HIS A 52 -7.83 -3.61 -1.21
CA HIS A 52 -9.18 -3.69 -0.68
C HIS A 52 -9.51 -5.08 -0.13
N TRP A 53 -9.25 -6.14 -0.92
CA TRP A 53 -9.52 -7.52 -0.51
C TRP A 53 -8.63 -7.97 0.65
N VAL A 54 -7.36 -7.65 0.62
CA VAL A 54 -6.44 -7.98 1.70
C VAL A 54 -6.82 -7.23 2.99
N GLY A 55 -7.24 -5.98 2.89
CA GLY A 55 -7.74 -5.20 4.01
C GLY A 55 -9.01 -5.80 4.63
N ALA A 56 -9.99 -6.16 3.79
CA ALA A 56 -11.22 -6.83 4.22
C ALA A 56 -10.93 -8.20 4.85
N TYR A 57 -10.04 -8.99 4.23
CA TYR A 57 -9.62 -10.29 4.76
C TYR A 57 -8.97 -10.18 6.13
N ARG A 58 -8.04 -9.21 6.30
CA ARG A 58 -7.40 -8.95 7.59
C ARG A 58 -8.41 -8.55 8.66
N THR A 59 -9.30 -7.62 8.36
CA THR A 59 -10.33 -7.13 9.30
C THR A 59 -11.28 -8.25 9.71
N LYS A 60 -11.68 -9.11 8.75
CA LYS A 60 -12.54 -10.25 9.04
C LYS A 60 -11.92 -11.26 10.01
N LEU A 61 -10.63 -11.54 9.88
CA LEU A 61 -9.92 -12.53 10.71
C LEU A 61 -9.34 -11.95 11.99
N GLY A 62 -8.82 -10.73 11.93
CA GLY A 62 -8.07 -10.10 13.01
C GLY A 62 -8.86 -9.12 13.86
N GLY A 63 -10.08 -8.75 13.44
CA GLY A 63 -10.80 -7.64 14.05
C GLY A 63 -10.19 -6.28 13.70
N GLY A 64 -10.65 -5.23 14.39
CA GLY A 64 -10.17 -3.86 14.17
C GLY A 64 -10.55 -3.26 12.83
N GLY A 65 -9.67 -2.45 12.25
CA GLY A 65 -9.87 -1.79 10.97
C GLY A 65 -8.75 -2.07 9.96
N PRO A 66 -8.87 -1.58 8.71
CA PRO A 66 -7.83 -1.76 7.71
C PRO A 66 -6.52 -1.02 8.04
N GLY A 67 -6.54 -0.03 8.94
CA GLY A 67 -5.36 0.67 9.44
C GLY A 67 -5.15 0.47 10.94
N LEU A 68 -3.97 0.84 11.46
CA LEU A 68 -3.65 0.70 12.89
C LEU A 68 -4.26 1.79 13.78
N SER A 69 -5.00 2.73 13.23
CA SER A 69 -5.85 3.64 14.02
C SER A 69 -6.97 2.91 14.78
N ASN A 70 -7.35 1.74 14.28
CA ASN A 70 -8.18 0.74 14.95
C ASN A 70 -7.44 -0.59 14.86
N PRO A 71 -6.56 -0.89 15.85
CA PRO A 71 -5.65 -2.02 15.77
C PRO A 71 -6.40 -3.35 15.75
N PRO A 72 -5.79 -4.41 15.20
CA PRO A 72 -6.38 -5.75 15.22
C PRO A 72 -6.43 -6.31 16.66
N GLU A 73 -7.40 -7.17 16.90
CA GLU A 73 -7.57 -7.90 18.16
C GLU A 73 -6.73 -9.19 18.19
N ARG A 74 -6.37 -9.70 17.01
CA ARG A 74 -5.63 -10.95 16.82
C ARG A 74 -4.61 -10.81 15.70
N ILE A 75 -3.52 -11.58 15.78
CA ILE A 75 -2.55 -11.71 14.71
C ILE A 75 -3.17 -12.54 13.58
N VAL A 76 -3.09 -12.03 12.34
CA VAL A 76 -3.53 -12.75 11.15
C VAL A 76 -2.30 -13.36 10.47
N GLU A 77 -2.21 -14.69 10.50
CA GLU A 77 -1.11 -15.46 9.91
C GLU A 77 -1.57 -16.37 8.76
N ALA A 78 -2.85 -16.27 8.37
CA ALA A 78 -3.46 -17.12 7.36
C ALA A 78 -3.46 -16.48 5.96
N GLY A 79 -3.69 -17.30 4.93
CA GLY A 79 -3.78 -16.84 3.54
C GLY A 79 -2.49 -16.14 3.09
N ILE A 80 -2.61 -14.96 2.49
CA ILE A 80 -1.47 -14.19 1.98
C ILE A 80 -0.50 -13.76 3.10
N TYR A 81 -0.97 -13.62 4.35
CA TYR A 81 -0.15 -13.27 5.51
C TYR A 81 0.80 -14.39 5.97
N ARG A 82 0.64 -15.64 5.47
CA ARG A 82 1.65 -16.70 5.66
C ARG A 82 2.90 -16.48 4.80
N TRP A 83 2.81 -15.69 3.74
CA TRP A 83 3.88 -15.48 2.78
C TRP A 83 4.59 -14.16 2.95
N MET A 84 3.84 -13.09 3.29
CA MET A 84 4.37 -11.76 3.53
C MET A 84 3.56 -11.01 4.59
N ARG A 85 4.22 -10.14 5.36
CA ARG A 85 3.56 -9.41 6.45
C ARG A 85 2.76 -8.18 6.00
N ASN A 86 3.12 -7.58 4.85
CA ASN A 86 2.57 -6.30 4.40
C ASN A 86 1.88 -6.34 3.02
N PRO A 87 0.99 -7.32 2.75
CA PRO A 87 0.37 -7.47 1.43
C PRO A 87 -0.56 -6.32 1.04
N MET A 88 -1.09 -5.55 2.02
CA MET A 88 -1.88 -4.34 1.75
C MET A 88 -1.01 -3.23 1.15
N TYR A 89 0.18 -3.00 1.69
CA TYR A 89 1.11 -2.01 1.15
C TYR A 89 1.63 -2.41 -0.23
N LEU A 90 1.79 -3.71 -0.48
CA LEU A 90 2.13 -4.21 -1.81
C LEU A 90 1.07 -3.79 -2.86
N GLY A 91 -0.22 -3.79 -2.51
CA GLY A 91 -1.28 -3.27 -3.39
C GLY A 91 -1.07 -1.80 -3.78
N HIS A 92 -0.66 -0.94 -2.83
CA HIS A 92 -0.31 0.45 -3.15
C HIS A 92 0.92 0.55 -4.06
N ILE A 93 1.95 -0.29 -3.82
CA ILE A 93 3.17 -0.31 -4.64
C ILE A 93 2.84 -0.74 -6.08
N VAL A 94 2.07 -1.82 -6.25
CA VAL A 94 1.62 -2.28 -7.57
C VAL A 94 0.85 -1.18 -8.32
N PHE A 95 0.00 -0.44 -7.62
CA PHE A 95 -0.72 0.68 -8.21
C PHE A 95 0.23 1.80 -8.68
N PHE A 96 1.24 2.18 -7.89
CA PHE A 96 2.24 3.17 -8.30
C PHE A 96 3.12 2.68 -9.45
N VAL A 97 3.48 1.39 -9.47
CA VAL A 97 4.15 0.77 -10.63
C VAL A 97 3.26 0.91 -11.88
N GLY A 98 1.98 0.59 -11.75
CA GLY A 98 1.00 0.79 -12.82
C GLY A 98 0.95 2.24 -13.30
N LEU A 99 0.90 3.22 -12.39
CA LEU A 99 0.91 4.64 -12.77
C LEU A 99 2.19 5.05 -13.51
N ALA A 100 3.35 4.63 -13.02
CA ALA A 100 4.63 4.96 -13.66
C ALA A 100 4.72 4.40 -15.09
N LEU A 101 4.24 3.16 -15.28
CA LEU A 101 4.25 2.50 -16.58
C LEU A 101 3.14 3.03 -17.51
N VAL A 102 1.95 3.30 -16.99
CA VAL A 102 0.83 3.83 -17.81
C VAL A 102 1.13 5.23 -18.34
N LEU A 103 1.72 6.08 -17.49
CA LEU A 103 2.07 7.46 -17.87
C LEU A 103 3.43 7.57 -18.57
N GLU A 104 4.25 6.52 -18.55
CA GLU A 104 5.65 6.53 -19.05
C GLU A 104 6.44 7.74 -18.51
N SER A 105 6.18 8.09 -17.24
CA SER A 105 6.62 9.33 -16.61
C SER A 105 7.73 9.13 -15.61
N TRP A 106 8.83 9.88 -15.78
CA TRP A 106 9.90 9.94 -14.79
C TRP A 106 9.46 10.52 -13.46
N LEU A 107 8.49 11.45 -13.48
CA LEU A 107 7.90 12.00 -12.26
C LEU A 107 7.12 10.91 -11.51
N ALA A 108 6.32 10.11 -12.20
CA ALA A 108 5.61 8.99 -11.60
C ALA A 108 6.58 7.92 -11.07
N ALA A 109 7.69 7.66 -11.77
CA ALA A 109 8.76 6.77 -11.29
C ALA A 109 9.43 7.33 -10.02
N ALA A 110 9.69 8.62 -9.95
CA ALA A 110 10.24 9.27 -8.75
C ALA A 110 9.26 9.20 -7.56
N VAL A 111 7.97 9.41 -7.81
CA VAL A 111 6.90 9.24 -6.79
C VAL A 111 6.83 7.79 -6.31
N LEU A 112 6.96 6.80 -7.21
CA LEU A 112 7.05 5.40 -6.84
C LEU A 112 8.27 5.14 -5.95
N ALA A 113 9.47 5.60 -6.35
CA ALA A 113 10.70 5.42 -5.58
C ALA A 113 10.59 6.01 -4.16
N PHE A 114 10.04 7.21 -4.04
CA PHE A 114 9.73 7.82 -2.74
C PHE A 114 8.79 6.93 -1.91
N HIS A 115 7.72 6.40 -2.51
CA HIS A 115 6.73 5.60 -1.79
C HIS A 115 7.26 4.21 -1.42
N LEU A 116 8.19 3.63 -2.16
CA LEU A 116 8.87 2.38 -1.75
C LEU A 116 9.57 2.55 -0.40
N VAL A 117 10.36 3.62 -0.27
CA VAL A 117 11.03 3.94 0.99
C VAL A 117 10.01 4.28 2.09
N TRP A 118 9.02 5.10 1.76
CA TRP A 118 8.01 5.52 2.72
C TRP A 118 7.17 4.34 3.26
N PHE A 119 6.76 3.41 2.39
CA PHE A 119 6.02 2.21 2.82
C PHE A 119 6.89 1.27 3.63
N ASP A 120 8.20 1.12 3.34
CA ASP A 120 9.07 0.30 4.17
C ASP A 120 9.24 0.90 5.57
N LEU A 121 9.49 2.19 5.68
CA LEU A 121 9.58 2.87 6.98
C LEU A 121 8.26 2.77 7.75
N ARG A 122 7.13 2.91 7.07
CA ARG A 122 5.82 2.78 7.69
C ARG A 122 5.55 1.35 8.15
N ALA A 123 5.87 0.34 7.33
CA ALA A 123 5.74 -1.06 7.70
C ALA A 123 6.57 -1.40 8.96
N ARG A 124 7.80 -0.88 9.05
CA ARG A 124 8.64 -1.02 10.27
C ARG A 124 7.97 -0.41 11.49
N GLY A 125 7.36 0.77 11.35
CA GLY A 125 6.62 1.42 12.44
C GLY A 125 5.39 0.60 12.88
N ASP A 126 4.62 0.11 11.91
CA ASP A 126 3.44 -0.72 12.16
C ASP A 126 3.83 -2.06 12.82
N GLU A 127 4.92 -2.71 12.36
CA GLU A 127 5.45 -3.94 12.97
C GLU A 127 5.92 -3.71 14.41
N LYS A 128 6.58 -2.59 14.68
CA LYS A 128 6.98 -2.22 16.04
C LYS A 128 5.77 -2.05 16.96
N HIS A 129 4.73 -1.39 16.48
CA HIS A 129 3.49 -1.21 17.21
C HIS A 129 2.78 -2.55 17.50
N LEU A 130 2.69 -3.43 16.50
CA LEU A 130 2.09 -4.76 16.66
C LEU A 130 2.92 -5.65 17.58
N ALA A 131 4.25 -5.54 17.57
CA ALA A 131 5.13 -6.24 18.50
C ALA A 131 4.98 -5.76 19.95
N GLN A 132 4.64 -4.48 20.16
CA GLN A 132 4.28 -3.96 21.47
C GLN A 132 2.91 -4.46 21.94
N LEU A 133 1.95 -4.56 21.02
CA LEU A 133 0.57 -4.98 21.31
C LEU A 133 0.47 -6.48 21.63
N PHE A 134 1.15 -7.32 20.84
CA PHE A 134 1.01 -8.77 20.90
C PHE A 134 2.22 -9.50 21.52
N GLY A 135 3.33 -8.81 21.75
CA GLY A 135 4.52 -9.39 22.39
C GLY A 135 5.21 -10.46 21.53
N ASP A 136 5.64 -11.55 22.20
CA ASP A 136 6.42 -12.62 21.60
C ASP A 136 5.71 -13.38 20.49
N PRO A 137 4.39 -13.68 20.54
CA PRO A 137 3.69 -14.28 19.41
C PRO A 137 3.88 -13.54 18.08
N TYR A 138 3.85 -12.19 18.10
CA TYR A 138 4.09 -11.41 16.90
C TYR A 138 5.57 -11.40 16.47
N ARG A 139 6.49 -11.39 17.43
CA ARG A 139 7.93 -11.50 17.14
C ARG A 139 8.27 -12.83 16.47
N ASP A 140 7.67 -13.93 16.92
CA ASP A 140 7.85 -15.25 16.32
C ASP A 140 7.23 -15.35 14.92
N TYR A 141 6.08 -14.72 14.70
CA TYR A 141 5.53 -14.53 13.36
C TYR A 141 6.52 -13.78 12.44
N CYS A 142 7.14 -12.69 12.92
CA CYS A 142 8.12 -11.92 12.16
C CYS A 142 9.39 -12.69 11.79
N LYS A 143 9.80 -13.67 12.60
CA LYS A 143 10.94 -14.57 12.29
C LYS A 143 10.62 -15.52 11.14
N ARG A 144 9.38 -16.03 11.09
CA ARG A 144 8.91 -17.02 10.10
C ARG A 144 8.51 -16.39 8.78
N VAL A 145 7.86 -15.23 8.81
CA VAL A 145 7.29 -14.58 7.63
C VAL A 145 8.05 -13.31 7.31
N LYS A 146 8.43 -13.11 6.07
CA LYS A 146 9.18 -11.95 5.60
C LYS A 146 8.28 -10.73 5.38
N ARG A 147 8.90 -9.52 5.32
CA ARG A 147 8.15 -8.26 5.22
C ARG A 147 7.49 -8.09 3.86
N TRP A 148 8.24 -8.26 2.78
CA TRP A 148 7.84 -7.93 1.42
C TRP A 148 7.86 -9.11 0.47
N ILE A 149 9.00 -9.78 0.36
CA ILE A 149 9.22 -10.85 -0.60
C ILE A 149 9.29 -12.18 0.17
N PRO A 150 8.43 -13.15 -0.15
CA PRO A 150 8.46 -14.45 0.49
C PRO A 150 9.87 -15.06 0.45
N PHE A 151 10.34 -15.56 1.58
CA PHE A 151 11.62 -16.23 1.81
C PHE A 151 12.88 -15.33 1.71
N VAL A 152 12.78 -14.08 1.26
CA VAL A 152 13.94 -13.20 1.02
C VAL A 152 13.97 -12.03 2.01
N TYR A 153 12.99 -11.14 1.93
CA TYR A 153 12.99 -9.87 2.68
C TYR A 153 11.61 -9.46 3.20
#